data_8507c2f562d167c3c0774f1b4e8cc444
#
_entry.id   8507c2f562d167c3c0774f1b4e8cc444
#
_cell.length_a   1.000
_cell.length_b   1.000
_cell.length_c   1.000
_cell.angle_alpha   90.00
_cell.angle_beta   90.00
_cell.angle_gamma   90.00
#
_symmetry.space_group_name_H-M   'P 1'
#
loop_
_entity.id
_entity.type
_entity.pdbx_description
1 polymer ?
#
loop_
_entity_poly.entity_id
_entity_poly.type
_entity_poly.pdbx_seq_one_letter_code
_entity_poly.pdbx_strand_id
1 'polypeptide(L)'
;MQRNREVKAFLDRKQARRVAASPLARGLFEQNAIQLAAVEIAKAIATDFRTDLRDHLISLDLLGSTIVRHYVAARPQCPACGRKELRDPGRAPAPVELGAGGKLVMTSGGYRAVSPGATVARFRKHVSPLTGVVSRLERIDADLPMNTNFLATHNFSARPETVDELKAGLNGGSFGKGSTAEQGEASALMEAIERYSGIFQGDEIRVTRRFADFPPGDAIHPNDVLLHSDAQLRRDLAQANGPDEVTPMPAPFDRSAEIEWSPVWSLRDERFKYLPTSLLYFFYRGLAGYQVHADSNGCAAGNTREEAIVQGFLELVERDAYAIWWYNRSQRAEVDLDQFDDPYIRDLKAQLAETGRRLWLLDVTSDLGIPTFVTVAHWVENEQEFVDFGSGAHFDARIAALRAMTELSQFLSIGLMGRRNQNPSSRDSHRDTDHDGSPLFRLQDHPYLTPKGAPVVRPDFSSKFGHLDKRDQVTACVGLAKRAGLDFLVLDQTRPDIEVPVVRVIVPGLRHFYRRFAPGRLYDVPVKLGLRDRPVPEHELNPLHPQT
;
A
#
# COMPACT_ATOMS: atom_id res chain seq x y z
N MET A 1 21.59 2.48 -12.94
CA MET A 1 21.90 1.10 -13.38
C MET A 1 20.66 0.21 -13.51
N GLN A 2 19.77 0.13 -12.52
CA GLN A 2 18.57 -0.71 -12.58
C GLN A 2 17.69 -0.34 -13.78
N ARG A 3 17.33 0.95 -13.93
CA ARG A 3 16.56 1.46 -15.07
C ARG A 3 17.18 1.03 -16.42
N ASN A 4 18.50 1.17 -16.60
CA ASN A 4 19.17 0.77 -17.82
C ASN A 4 19.15 -0.75 -18.04
N ARG A 5 19.20 -1.55 -16.96
CA ARG A 5 19.06 -3.02 -17.03
C ARG A 5 17.66 -3.42 -17.49
N GLU A 6 16.64 -2.75 -16.98
CA GLU A 6 15.24 -3.05 -17.34
C GLU A 6 14.95 -2.68 -18.78
N VAL A 7 15.38 -1.49 -19.23
CA VAL A 7 15.28 -1.10 -20.63
C VAL A 7 16.05 -2.06 -21.53
N LYS A 8 17.28 -2.42 -21.15
CA LYS A 8 18.08 -3.40 -21.90
C LYS A 8 17.39 -4.76 -21.97
N ALA A 9 16.90 -5.28 -20.84
CA ALA A 9 16.22 -6.56 -20.79
C ALA A 9 14.93 -6.57 -21.63
N PHE A 10 14.19 -5.46 -21.66
CA PHE A 10 13.04 -5.28 -22.53
C PHE A 10 13.44 -5.34 -24.02
N LEU A 11 14.47 -4.58 -24.40
CA LEU A 11 14.96 -4.56 -25.79
C LEU A 11 15.51 -5.92 -26.23
N ASP A 12 16.28 -6.60 -25.36
CA ASP A 12 16.81 -7.95 -25.64
C ASP A 12 15.65 -8.95 -25.93
N ARG A 13 14.57 -8.90 -25.15
CA ARG A 13 13.38 -9.75 -25.38
C ARG A 13 12.65 -9.44 -26.68
N LYS A 14 12.40 -8.14 -26.95
CA LYS A 14 11.64 -7.72 -28.15
C LYS A 14 12.41 -7.90 -29.45
N GLN A 15 13.74 -7.82 -29.42
CA GLN A 15 14.59 -7.97 -30.60
C GLN A 15 15.12 -9.39 -30.80
N ALA A 16 14.83 -10.33 -29.89
CA ALA A 16 15.37 -11.70 -29.88
C ALA A 16 16.91 -11.77 -30.05
N ARG A 17 17.61 -10.72 -29.67
CA ARG A 17 19.08 -10.62 -29.70
C ARG A 17 19.58 -9.78 -28.53
N ARG A 18 20.80 -10.03 -28.09
CA ARG A 18 21.45 -9.19 -27.08
C ARG A 18 21.78 -7.83 -27.65
N VAL A 19 21.33 -6.78 -26.98
CA VAL A 19 21.73 -5.41 -27.27
C VAL A 19 23.15 -5.21 -26.76
N ALA A 20 24.07 -4.84 -27.63
CA ALA A 20 25.45 -4.53 -27.24
C ALA A 20 25.44 -3.41 -26.18
N ALA A 21 26.27 -3.57 -25.15
CA ALA A 21 26.52 -2.46 -24.24
C ALA A 21 27.08 -1.28 -25.04
N SER A 22 26.59 -0.08 -24.78
CA SER A 22 27.22 1.13 -25.36
C SER A 22 28.70 1.11 -25.03
N PRO A 23 29.59 1.36 -26.00
CA PRO A 23 31.00 1.48 -25.70
C PRO A 23 31.17 2.58 -24.64
N LEU A 24 32.00 2.29 -23.63
CA LEU A 24 32.36 3.27 -22.61
C LEU A 24 32.93 4.50 -23.36
N ALA A 25 32.27 5.64 -23.19
CA ALA A 25 32.78 6.88 -23.73
C ALA A 25 34.11 7.16 -23.03
N ARG A 26 35.20 7.12 -23.78
CA ARG A 26 36.51 7.54 -23.30
C ARG A 26 36.48 9.05 -23.22
N GLY A 27 36.53 9.59 -22.02
CA GLY A 27 36.47 11.02 -21.77
C GLY A 27 37.85 11.58 -21.38
N LEU A 28 37.98 12.89 -21.45
CA LEU A 28 39.17 13.66 -21.03
C LEU A 28 39.59 13.41 -19.57
N PHE A 29 38.70 12.80 -18.75
CA PHE A 29 38.91 12.55 -17.32
C PHE A 29 39.26 11.08 -16.99
N GLU A 30 39.52 10.24 -17.99
CA GLU A 30 39.77 8.80 -17.78
C GLU A 30 40.93 8.55 -16.80
N GLN A 31 42.02 9.30 -16.90
CA GLN A 31 43.18 9.17 -16.01
C GLN A 31 42.82 9.53 -14.56
N ASN A 32 42.09 10.62 -14.36
CA ASN A 32 41.65 11.04 -13.02
C ASN A 32 40.69 10.00 -12.39
N ALA A 33 39.80 9.42 -13.20
CA ALA A 33 38.92 8.34 -12.76
C ALA A 33 39.71 7.11 -12.31
N ILE A 34 40.72 6.70 -13.07
CA ILE A 34 41.59 5.57 -12.73
C ILE A 34 42.37 5.84 -11.44
N GLN A 35 42.90 7.04 -11.26
CA GLN A 35 43.62 7.41 -10.04
C GLN A 35 42.72 7.40 -8.82
N LEU A 36 41.52 7.97 -8.88
CA LEU A 36 40.55 7.94 -7.81
C LEU A 36 40.11 6.50 -7.46
N ALA A 37 39.87 5.68 -8.48
CA ALA A 37 39.57 4.26 -8.27
C ALA A 37 40.73 3.51 -7.61
N ALA A 38 41.96 3.78 -8.03
CA ALA A 38 43.16 3.17 -7.43
C ALA A 38 43.34 3.58 -5.96
N VAL A 39 43.04 4.82 -5.60
CA VAL A 39 43.05 5.28 -4.20
C VAL A 39 42.04 4.52 -3.34
N GLU A 40 40.82 4.36 -3.84
CA GLU A 40 39.79 3.60 -3.08
C GLU A 40 40.15 2.11 -2.96
N ILE A 41 40.73 1.52 -4.00
CA ILE A 41 41.24 0.14 -3.95
C ILE A 41 42.40 0.03 -2.95
N ALA A 42 43.34 0.96 -2.96
CA ALA A 42 44.48 0.98 -2.02
C ALA A 42 44.01 1.12 -0.57
N LYS A 43 43.02 1.97 -0.31
CA LYS A 43 42.37 2.05 1.02
C LYS A 43 41.76 0.73 1.44
N ALA A 44 41.05 0.06 0.54
CA ALA A 44 40.44 -1.24 0.83
C ALA A 44 41.51 -2.29 1.19
N ILE A 45 42.60 -2.36 0.43
CA ILE A 45 43.73 -3.27 0.68
C ILE A 45 44.41 -2.93 2.02
N ALA A 46 44.71 -1.65 2.27
CA ALA A 46 45.39 -1.20 3.48
C ALA A 46 44.59 -1.50 4.78
N THR A 47 43.29 -1.62 4.65
CA THR A 47 42.38 -1.93 5.77
C THR A 47 41.89 -3.40 5.78
N ASP A 48 42.53 -4.27 4.98
CA ASP A 48 42.17 -5.69 4.85
C ASP A 48 40.67 -5.86 4.49
N PHE A 49 40.17 -5.01 3.59
CA PHE A 49 38.76 -4.97 3.19
C PHE A 49 37.77 -4.84 4.36
N ARG A 50 38.21 -4.35 5.52
CA ARG A 50 37.35 -4.10 6.69
C ARG A 50 36.64 -2.75 6.63
N THR A 51 36.78 -2.01 5.55
CA THR A 51 36.10 -0.73 5.33
C THR A 51 34.69 -0.92 4.83
N ASP A 52 33.89 0.16 4.84
CA ASP A 52 32.53 0.29 4.31
C ASP A 52 32.36 -0.10 2.82
N LEU A 53 33.43 -0.59 2.17
CA LEU A 53 33.42 -0.99 0.77
C LEU A 53 32.77 -2.36 0.52
N ARG A 54 32.65 -3.19 1.57
CA ARG A 54 32.18 -4.58 1.40
C ARG A 54 30.75 -4.64 0.82
N ASP A 55 29.89 -3.72 1.24
CA ASP A 55 28.47 -3.70 0.86
C ASP A 55 28.11 -2.38 0.14
N HIS A 56 29.06 -1.77 -0.56
CA HIS A 56 28.83 -0.50 -1.23
C HIS A 56 29.34 -0.48 -2.66
N LEU A 57 28.63 0.25 -3.51
CA LEU A 57 29.07 0.72 -4.81
C LEU A 57 29.53 2.17 -4.67
N ILE A 58 30.72 2.49 -5.17
CA ILE A 58 31.20 3.87 -5.21
C ILE A 58 30.92 4.43 -6.59
N SER A 59 30.24 5.56 -6.65
CA SER A 59 30.12 6.37 -7.86
C SER A 59 31.02 7.59 -7.76
N LEU A 60 31.72 7.88 -8.86
CA LEU A 60 32.59 9.04 -9.01
C LEU A 60 31.96 9.96 -10.05
N ASP A 61 31.54 11.13 -9.67
CA ASP A 61 31.14 12.19 -10.58
C ASP A 61 32.39 13.04 -10.89
N LEU A 62 32.89 12.88 -12.09
CA LEU A 62 34.13 13.55 -12.52
C LEU A 62 33.92 15.02 -12.88
N LEU A 63 32.68 15.43 -13.16
CA LEU A 63 32.35 16.83 -13.45
C LEU A 63 32.13 17.62 -12.15
N GLY A 64 31.39 17.04 -11.23
CA GLY A 64 31.11 17.65 -9.90
C GLY A 64 32.16 17.32 -8.84
N SER A 65 33.18 16.50 -9.17
CA SER A 65 34.21 16.03 -8.23
C SER A 65 33.64 15.42 -6.94
N THR A 66 32.52 14.73 -7.07
CA THR A 66 31.84 14.11 -5.91
C THR A 66 32.00 12.59 -5.90
N ILE A 67 32.16 12.05 -4.70
CA ILE A 67 32.23 10.61 -4.45
C ILE A 67 31.02 10.24 -3.60
N VAL A 68 30.16 9.34 -4.11
CA VAL A 68 28.97 8.88 -3.39
C VAL A 68 29.06 7.38 -3.18
N ARG A 69 28.77 6.95 -1.93
CA ARG A 69 28.69 5.54 -1.56
C ARG A 69 27.23 5.11 -1.60
N HIS A 70 26.95 4.02 -2.29
CA HIS A 70 25.62 3.44 -2.43
C HIS A 70 25.60 2.06 -1.80
N TYR A 71 24.75 1.85 -0.82
CA TYR A 71 24.56 0.54 -0.20
C TYR A 71 24.06 -0.49 -1.22
N VAL A 72 24.62 -1.70 -1.18
CA VAL A 72 24.24 -2.82 -2.04
C VAL A 72 23.77 -3.98 -1.17
N ALA A 73 22.47 -4.22 -1.18
CA ALA A 73 21.89 -5.38 -0.48
C ALA A 73 22.23 -6.70 -1.22
N ALA A 74 22.66 -7.71 -0.47
CA ALA A 74 22.87 -9.05 -1.00
C ALA A 74 21.53 -9.76 -1.20
N ARG A 75 21.04 -9.83 -2.44
CA ARG A 75 19.75 -10.44 -2.76
C ARG A 75 19.80 -11.97 -2.64
N PRO A 76 18.76 -12.62 -2.08
CA PRO A 76 18.69 -14.08 -1.96
C PRO A 76 18.92 -14.83 -3.28
N GLN A 77 18.43 -14.25 -4.40
CA GLN A 77 18.54 -14.85 -5.72
C GLN A 77 19.92 -14.69 -6.37
N CYS A 78 20.84 -13.93 -5.77
CA CYS A 78 22.16 -13.73 -6.36
C CYS A 78 22.95 -15.05 -6.39
N PRO A 79 23.48 -15.50 -7.54
CA PRO A 79 24.23 -16.76 -7.63
C PRO A 79 25.55 -16.70 -6.88
N ALA A 80 26.12 -15.50 -6.68
CA ALA A 80 27.43 -15.32 -6.05
C ALA A 80 27.35 -15.08 -4.54
N CYS A 81 26.42 -14.25 -4.06
CA CYS A 81 26.32 -13.86 -2.65
C CYS A 81 24.96 -14.12 -2.01
N GLY A 82 24.01 -14.71 -2.74
CA GLY A 82 22.68 -15.04 -2.23
C GLY A 82 22.69 -16.28 -1.35
N ARG A 83 21.60 -16.45 -0.59
CA ARG A 83 21.38 -17.60 0.30
C ARG A 83 20.62 -18.70 -0.45
N LYS A 84 21.27 -19.82 -0.71
CA LYS A 84 20.69 -20.94 -1.49
C LYS A 84 19.45 -21.51 -0.81
N GLU A 85 19.46 -21.61 0.51
CA GLU A 85 18.36 -22.13 1.33
C GLU A 85 17.07 -21.29 1.23
N LEU A 86 17.19 -20.00 0.96
CA LEU A 86 16.03 -19.11 0.78
C LEU A 86 15.43 -19.15 -0.63
N ARG A 87 16.10 -19.82 -1.58
CA ARG A 87 15.64 -19.89 -2.98
C ARG A 87 14.72 -21.06 -3.26
N ASP A 88 14.67 -22.04 -2.35
CA ASP A 88 13.80 -23.19 -2.48
C ASP A 88 12.35 -22.80 -2.14
N PRO A 89 11.42 -22.80 -3.11
CA PRO A 89 10.02 -22.51 -2.84
C PRO A 89 9.33 -23.62 -2.04
N GLY A 90 9.90 -24.83 -2.03
CA GLY A 90 9.37 -25.98 -1.27
C GLY A 90 9.84 -26.04 0.18
N ARG A 91 10.62 -25.05 0.67
CA ARG A 91 11.06 -25.02 2.07
C ARG A 91 9.89 -24.94 3.04
N ALA A 92 10.07 -25.50 4.23
CA ALA A 92 9.03 -25.46 5.26
C ALA A 92 8.70 -24.01 5.68
N PRO A 93 7.41 -23.65 5.77
CA PRO A 93 7.00 -22.36 6.31
C PRO A 93 7.23 -22.29 7.82
N ALA A 94 7.50 -21.09 8.34
CA ALA A 94 7.61 -20.86 9.78
C ALA A 94 6.33 -20.16 10.31
N PRO A 95 5.82 -20.54 11.50
CA PRO A 95 4.74 -19.82 12.17
C PRO A 95 5.08 -18.33 12.37
N VAL A 96 4.05 -17.48 12.38
CA VAL A 96 4.21 -16.08 12.76
C VAL A 96 4.19 -16.00 14.28
N GLU A 97 5.37 -15.92 14.87
CA GLU A 97 5.53 -15.74 16.31
C GLU A 97 5.52 -14.24 16.65
N LEU A 98 4.74 -13.88 17.68
CA LEU A 98 4.69 -12.51 18.19
C LEU A 98 5.81 -12.31 19.22
N GLY A 99 6.65 -11.32 18.99
CA GLY A 99 7.75 -10.97 19.88
C GLY A 99 7.27 -10.47 21.24
N ALA A 100 8.21 -10.31 22.17
CA ALA A 100 7.92 -9.66 23.45
C ALA A 100 7.53 -8.20 23.23
N GLY A 101 6.51 -7.74 23.97
CA GLY A 101 6.11 -6.35 23.96
C GLY A 101 7.26 -5.40 24.33
N GLY A 102 7.33 -4.26 23.66
CA GLY A 102 8.36 -3.24 23.87
C GLY A 102 7.77 -1.89 24.27
N LYS A 103 8.64 -1.03 24.80
CA LYS A 103 8.27 0.37 25.09
C LYS A 103 7.89 1.07 23.79
N LEU A 104 6.75 1.77 23.79
CA LEU A 104 6.27 2.50 22.65
C LEU A 104 6.57 4.01 22.79
N VAL A 105 6.79 4.65 21.65
CA VAL A 105 6.94 6.09 21.53
C VAL A 105 5.65 6.66 20.95
N MET A 106 5.09 7.69 21.60
CA MET A 106 3.95 8.42 21.05
C MET A 106 4.43 9.31 19.90
N THR A 107 3.76 9.20 18.77
CA THR A 107 4.00 10.02 17.59
C THR A 107 2.68 10.62 17.09
N SER A 108 2.71 11.54 16.15
CA SER A 108 1.49 12.05 15.50
C SER A 108 0.69 10.96 14.76
N GLY A 109 1.34 9.87 14.34
CA GLY A 109 0.71 8.68 13.73
C GLY A 109 0.32 7.58 14.72
N GLY A 110 0.35 7.86 16.01
CA GLY A 110 0.04 6.91 17.09
C GLY A 110 1.28 6.35 17.78
N TYR A 111 1.06 5.34 18.62
CA TYR A 111 2.14 4.66 19.33
C TYR A 111 2.95 3.77 18.38
N ARG A 112 4.26 3.99 18.31
CA ARG A 112 5.21 3.29 17.45
C ARG A 112 6.37 2.71 18.24
N ALA A 113 7.02 1.67 17.70
CA ALA A 113 8.21 1.08 18.32
C ALA A 113 9.38 2.07 18.36
N VAL A 114 9.50 2.93 17.34
CA VAL A 114 10.52 3.99 17.25
C VAL A 114 9.92 5.24 16.59
N SER A 115 10.61 6.38 16.71
CA SER A 115 10.18 7.62 16.07
C SER A 115 10.29 7.56 14.53
N PRO A 116 9.52 8.39 13.79
CA PRO A 116 9.62 8.48 12.33
C PRO A 116 11.04 8.80 11.86
N GLY A 117 11.72 9.77 12.48
CA GLY A 117 13.11 10.11 12.15
C GLY A 117 14.08 8.96 12.36
N ALA A 118 13.92 8.16 13.44
CA ALA A 118 14.73 6.96 13.65
C ALA A 118 14.46 5.87 12.59
N THR A 119 13.20 5.72 12.15
CA THR A 119 12.83 4.82 11.05
C THR A 119 13.53 5.24 9.76
N VAL A 120 13.46 6.51 9.40
CA VAL A 120 14.13 7.05 8.20
C VAL A 120 15.63 6.83 8.29
N ALA A 121 16.26 7.19 9.40
CA ALA A 121 17.72 7.04 9.59
C ALA A 121 18.17 5.58 9.41
N ARG A 122 17.40 4.61 9.94
CA ARG A 122 17.70 3.19 9.85
C ARG A 122 17.61 2.65 8.41
N PHE A 123 16.59 3.04 7.66
CA PHE A 123 16.28 2.45 6.36
C PHE A 123 16.64 3.34 5.16
N ARG A 124 17.15 4.56 5.37
CA ARG A 124 17.59 5.46 4.31
C ARG A 124 18.69 4.86 3.41
N LYS A 125 19.45 3.87 3.91
CA LYS A 125 20.43 3.10 3.12
C LYS A 125 19.82 2.48 1.85
N HIS A 126 18.51 2.21 1.84
CA HIS A 126 17.78 1.67 0.69
C HIS A 126 17.33 2.74 -0.33
N VAL A 127 17.66 4.01 -0.09
CA VAL A 127 17.39 5.12 -1.02
C VAL A 127 18.66 5.41 -1.82
N SER A 128 18.66 5.07 -3.10
CA SER A 128 19.78 5.33 -4.00
C SER A 128 19.32 5.25 -5.45
N PRO A 129 19.71 6.22 -6.30
CA PRO A 129 19.37 6.19 -7.73
C PRO A 129 20.06 5.05 -8.49
N LEU A 130 21.10 4.42 -7.91
CA LEU A 130 21.87 3.36 -8.54
C LEU A 130 21.54 1.96 -8.02
N THR A 131 21.42 1.79 -6.73
CA THR A 131 21.33 0.49 -6.07
C THR A 131 20.09 0.34 -5.19
N GLY A 132 19.43 1.44 -4.85
CA GLY A 132 18.31 1.44 -3.91
C GLY A 132 17.04 0.81 -4.47
N VAL A 133 16.26 0.23 -3.57
CA VAL A 133 14.86 -0.14 -3.80
C VAL A 133 14.06 1.13 -4.12
N VAL A 134 14.33 2.19 -3.38
CA VAL A 134 13.83 3.54 -3.64
C VAL A 134 14.89 4.33 -4.40
N SER A 135 14.54 4.90 -5.54
CA SER A 135 15.49 5.70 -6.35
C SER A 135 15.62 7.14 -5.85
N ARG A 136 14.51 7.73 -5.37
CA ARG A 136 14.43 9.07 -4.80
C ARG A 136 13.36 9.12 -3.72
N LEU A 137 13.57 9.98 -2.74
CA LEU A 137 12.63 10.27 -1.66
C LEU A 137 12.59 11.78 -1.49
N GLU A 138 11.52 12.40 -1.93
CA GLU A 138 11.40 13.85 -2.07
C GLU A 138 10.08 14.35 -1.47
N ARG A 139 10.10 15.53 -0.86
CA ARG A 139 8.88 16.20 -0.43
C ARG A 139 8.14 16.73 -1.66
N ILE A 140 6.83 16.49 -1.68
CA ILE A 140 5.95 17.01 -2.72
C ILE A 140 5.51 18.41 -2.26
N ASP A 141 5.51 19.39 -3.18
CA ASP A 141 4.97 20.74 -2.93
C ASP A 141 5.46 21.41 -1.64
N ALA A 142 6.74 21.73 -1.58
CA ALA A 142 7.31 22.47 -0.47
C ALA A 142 6.66 23.86 -0.24
N ASP A 143 5.90 24.36 -1.23
CA ASP A 143 5.29 25.69 -1.20
C ASP A 143 3.96 25.76 -0.42
N LEU A 144 3.36 24.63 -0.09
CA LEU A 144 2.15 24.57 0.74
C LEU A 144 2.55 24.35 2.22
N PRO A 145 2.29 25.31 3.14
CA PRO A 145 2.79 25.23 4.53
C PRO A 145 2.36 23.98 5.29
N MET A 146 1.14 23.49 5.02
CA MET A 146 0.57 22.31 5.68
C MET A 146 0.85 21.01 4.93
N ASN A 147 1.52 21.07 3.79
CA ASN A 147 1.83 19.89 3.00
C ASN A 147 3.08 19.20 3.56
N THR A 148 2.89 18.05 4.14
CA THR A 148 3.93 17.17 4.67
C THR A 148 4.05 15.89 3.87
N ASN A 149 3.57 15.89 2.62
CA ASN A 149 3.54 14.72 1.74
C ASN A 149 4.90 14.50 1.07
N PHE A 150 5.26 13.22 0.93
CA PHE A 150 6.49 12.78 0.27
C PHE A 150 6.19 11.78 -0.83
N LEU A 151 7.06 11.76 -1.84
CA LEU A 151 7.07 10.78 -2.91
C LEU A 151 8.36 9.95 -2.85
N ALA A 152 8.21 8.65 -2.70
CA ALA A 152 9.27 7.68 -2.87
C ALA A 152 9.18 7.09 -4.28
N THR A 153 10.06 7.50 -5.18
CA THR A 153 10.10 6.96 -6.55
C THR A 153 10.85 5.62 -6.56
N HIS A 154 10.29 4.63 -7.23
CA HIS A 154 10.86 3.30 -7.35
C HIS A 154 10.71 2.74 -8.76
N ASN A 155 11.49 1.69 -9.08
CA ASN A 155 11.49 1.02 -10.38
C ASN A 155 11.21 -0.47 -10.17
N PHE A 156 9.95 -0.81 -9.86
CA PHE A 156 9.51 -2.19 -9.59
C PHE A 156 8.92 -2.81 -10.85
N SER A 157 9.59 -2.70 -11.99
CA SER A 157 9.04 -3.27 -13.20
C SER A 157 9.13 -4.79 -13.19
N ALA A 158 7.99 -5.42 -13.36
CA ALA A 158 7.88 -6.81 -13.66
C ALA A 158 7.93 -6.97 -15.18
N ARG A 159 9.03 -7.42 -15.74
CA ARG A 159 9.19 -7.82 -17.16
C ARG A 159 8.13 -7.22 -18.10
N PRO A 160 8.16 -5.94 -18.40
CA PRO A 160 7.13 -5.27 -19.19
C PRO A 160 7.05 -5.91 -20.58
N GLU A 161 5.84 -6.11 -21.09
CA GLU A 161 5.60 -6.63 -22.43
C GLU A 161 5.39 -5.52 -23.45
N THR A 162 4.96 -4.35 -22.98
CA THR A 162 4.75 -3.15 -23.79
C THR A 162 5.68 -2.01 -23.36
N VAL A 163 5.84 -1.01 -24.21
CA VAL A 163 6.61 0.20 -23.89
C VAL A 163 5.94 0.98 -22.77
N ASP A 164 4.61 0.98 -22.71
CA ASP A 164 3.85 1.70 -21.70
C ASP A 164 3.96 1.02 -20.32
N GLU A 165 3.89 -0.29 -20.26
CA GLU A 165 4.23 -1.04 -19.04
C GLU A 165 5.67 -0.79 -18.57
N LEU A 166 6.62 -0.68 -19.51
CA LEU A 166 8.00 -0.33 -19.19
C LEU A 166 8.09 1.08 -18.59
N LYS A 167 7.42 2.07 -19.20
CA LYS A 167 7.39 3.44 -18.69
C LYS A 167 6.75 3.49 -17.29
N ALA A 168 5.61 2.85 -17.11
CA ALA A 168 4.91 2.77 -15.82
C ALA A 168 5.80 2.16 -14.74
N GLY A 169 6.43 1.01 -15.02
CA GLY A 169 7.33 0.35 -14.07
C GLY A 169 8.58 1.15 -13.72
N LEU A 170 9.06 2.02 -14.63
CA LEU A 170 10.21 2.89 -14.38
C LEU A 170 9.88 4.17 -13.59
N ASN A 171 8.61 4.54 -13.51
CA ASN A 171 8.13 5.76 -12.88
C ASN A 171 7.16 5.48 -11.73
N GLY A 172 7.19 4.27 -11.18
CA GLY A 172 6.37 3.92 -10.01
C GLY A 172 6.69 4.83 -8.82
N GLY A 173 5.67 5.12 -8.02
CA GLY A 173 5.81 5.94 -6.82
C GLY A 173 4.95 5.41 -5.69
N SER A 174 5.41 5.64 -4.47
CA SER A 174 4.66 5.47 -3.24
C SER A 174 4.58 6.82 -2.54
N PHE A 175 3.41 7.14 -2.04
CA PHE A 175 3.16 8.42 -1.41
C PHE A 175 3.12 8.27 0.11
N GLY A 176 3.80 9.16 0.82
CA GLY A 176 3.76 9.22 2.28
C GLY A 176 3.05 10.46 2.76
N LYS A 177 2.21 10.27 3.77
CA LYS A 177 1.43 11.31 4.43
C LYS A 177 1.70 11.33 5.93
N GLY A 178 1.51 12.48 6.53
CA GLY A 178 1.64 12.65 7.98
C GLY A 178 1.35 14.08 8.40
N SER A 179 1.15 14.33 9.69
CA SER A 179 1.01 15.69 10.23
C SER A 179 2.36 16.40 10.42
N THR A 180 3.47 15.72 10.21
CA THR A 180 4.83 16.26 10.22
C THR A 180 5.62 15.77 9.01
N ALA A 181 6.62 16.53 8.58
CA ALA A 181 7.49 16.15 7.46
C ALA A 181 8.21 14.81 7.70
N GLU A 182 8.73 14.59 8.93
CA GLU A 182 9.39 13.33 9.30
C GLU A 182 8.45 12.12 9.17
N GLN A 183 7.17 12.31 9.53
CA GLN A 183 6.17 11.26 9.39
C GLN A 183 5.84 10.99 7.92
N GLY A 184 5.68 12.03 7.10
CA GLY A 184 5.47 11.89 5.67
C GLY A 184 6.63 11.17 4.98
N GLU A 185 7.87 11.55 5.33
CA GLU A 185 9.08 10.89 4.81
C GLU A 185 9.16 9.41 5.19
N ALA A 186 8.91 9.08 6.48
CA ALA A 186 8.88 7.71 6.95
C ALA A 186 7.76 6.90 6.28
N SER A 187 6.58 7.49 6.11
CA SER A 187 5.45 6.85 5.45
C SER A 187 5.77 6.49 3.99
N ALA A 188 6.31 7.44 3.20
CA ALA A 188 6.67 7.19 1.80
C ALA A 188 7.75 6.10 1.65
N LEU A 189 8.79 6.16 2.50
CA LEU A 189 9.87 5.17 2.48
C LEU A 189 9.35 3.77 2.82
N MET A 190 8.55 3.65 3.87
CA MET A 190 8.04 2.37 4.34
C MET A 190 7.03 1.78 3.36
N GLU A 191 6.17 2.60 2.75
CA GLU A 191 5.26 2.13 1.70
C GLU A 191 6.00 1.62 0.46
N ALA A 192 7.04 2.31 0.00
CA ALA A 192 7.84 1.83 -1.12
C ALA A 192 8.52 0.48 -0.82
N ILE A 193 9.00 0.28 0.41
CA ILE A 193 9.58 -0.99 0.85
C ILE A 193 8.50 -2.08 0.95
N GLU A 194 7.31 -1.74 1.44
CA GLU A 194 6.15 -2.63 1.47
C GLU A 194 5.79 -3.12 0.07
N ARG A 195 5.67 -2.20 -0.90
CA ARG A 195 5.38 -2.55 -2.31
C ARG A 195 6.45 -3.47 -2.90
N TYR A 196 7.74 -3.19 -2.64
CA TYR A 196 8.85 -4.05 -3.08
C TYR A 196 8.75 -5.45 -2.48
N SER A 197 8.43 -5.55 -1.20
CA SER A 197 8.37 -6.82 -0.48
C SER A 197 7.22 -7.72 -0.94
N GLY A 198 6.12 -7.11 -1.42
CA GLY A 198 4.98 -7.82 -1.97
C GLY A 198 5.15 -8.30 -3.43
N ILE A 199 6.27 -7.96 -4.12
CA ILE A 199 6.50 -8.40 -5.50
C ILE A 199 6.95 -9.86 -5.52
N PHE A 200 6.35 -10.66 -6.41
CA PHE A 200 6.77 -12.03 -6.69
C PHE A 200 8.18 -12.07 -7.28
N GLN A 201 9.10 -12.73 -6.60
CA GLN A 201 10.51 -12.82 -6.99
C GLN A 201 10.95 -14.26 -7.33
N GLY A 202 10.08 -15.24 -7.11
CA GLY A 202 10.28 -16.65 -7.44
C GLY A 202 10.84 -17.50 -6.29
N ASP A 203 11.17 -16.89 -5.16
CA ASP A 203 11.69 -17.55 -3.96
C ASP A 203 10.64 -17.68 -2.83
N GLU A 204 9.41 -17.27 -3.08
CA GLU A 204 8.30 -17.38 -2.13
C GLU A 204 7.92 -18.85 -1.88
N ILE A 205 7.60 -19.17 -0.62
CA ILE A 205 7.18 -20.53 -0.23
C ILE A 205 5.85 -20.84 -0.90
N ARG A 206 5.79 -21.99 -1.61
CA ARG A 206 4.57 -22.42 -2.27
C ARG A 206 4.58 -23.90 -2.62
N VAL A 207 3.40 -24.43 -2.83
CA VAL A 207 3.16 -25.81 -3.27
C VAL A 207 2.22 -25.82 -4.46
N THR A 208 2.42 -26.74 -5.41
CA THR A 208 1.50 -26.95 -6.53
C THR A 208 0.50 -28.04 -6.17
N ARG A 209 -0.79 -27.70 -6.14
CA ARG A 209 -1.88 -28.63 -5.80
C ARG A 209 -3.20 -28.19 -6.44
N ARG A 210 -4.16 -29.09 -6.48
CA ARG A 210 -5.58 -28.79 -6.72
C ARG A 210 -6.23 -28.38 -5.41
N PHE A 211 -7.24 -27.51 -5.47
CA PHE A 211 -8.02 -27.15 -4.27
C PHE A 211 -8.60 -28.38 -3.56
N ALA A 212 -9.09 -29.36 -4.34
CA ALA A 212 -9.70 -30.56 -3.81
C ALA A 212 -8.72 -31.51 -3.08
N ASP A 213 -7.41 -31.34 -3.28
CA ASP A 213 -6.38 -32.19 -2.67
C ASP A 213 -5.98 -31.71 -1.25
N PHE A 214 -6.47 -30.57 -0.82
CA PHE A 214 -6.26 -30.10 0.54
C PHE A 214 -7.27 -30.70 1.52
N PRO A 215 -6.86 -30.97 2.76
CA PRO A 215 -7.79 -31.29 3.82
C PRO A 215 -8.85 -30.17 3.96
N PRO A 216 -10.09 -30.50 4.34
CA PRO A 216 -11.15 -29.52 4.53
C PRO A 216 -10.72 -28.37 5.48
N GLY A 217 -10.80 -27.14 5.01
CA GLY A 217 -10.46 -25.93 5.77
C GLY A 217 -8.99 -25.56 5.77
N ASP A 218 -8.09 -26.29 5.08
CA ASP A 218 -6.70 -25.91 4.92
C ASP A 218 -6.51 -24.95 3.74
N ALA A 219 -7.17 -25.17 2.62
CA ALA A 219 -7.20 -24.22 1.52
C ALA A 219 -8.43 -23.30 1.63
N ILE A 220 -8.23 -22.01 1.44
CA ILE A 220 -9.29 -21.00 1.43
C ILE A 220 -9.69 -20.75 -0.01
N HIS A 221 -11.00 -20.79 -0.29
CA HIS A 221 -11.50 -20.48 -1.61
C HIS A 221 -11.20 -19.01 -1.96
N PRO A 222 -10.62 -18.70 -3.14
CA PRO A 222 -10.20 -17.34 -3.46
C PRO A 222 -11.33 -16.31 -3.31
N ASN A 223 -12.57 -16.70 -3.62
CA ASN A 223 -13.70 -15.78 -3.50
C ASN A 223 -14.13 -15.49 -2.06
N ASP A 224 -13.66 -16.24 -1.07
CA ASP A 224 -13.87 -15.88 0.36
C ASP A 224 -13.07 -14.62 0.75
N VAL A 225 -12.04 -14.28 -0.07
CA VAL A 225 -11.23 -13.07 0.06
C VAL A 225 -11.61 -12.02 -0.98
N LEU A 226 -11.84 -12.44 -2.23
CA LEU A 226 -12.18 -11.53 -3.33
C LEU A 226 -13.59 -10.97 -3.24
N LEU A 227 -14.55 -11.74 -2.73
CA LEU A 227 -15.93 -11.34 -2.43
C LEU A 227 -16.74 -10.83 -3.62
N HIS A 228 -16.54 -11.39 -4.81
CA HIS A 228 -17.40 -11.16 -5.96
C HIS A 228 -18.72 -11.91 -5.81
N SER A 229 -19.84 -11.28 -6.19
CA SER A 229 -21.13 -11.94 -6.21
C SER A 229 -21.24 -12.96 -7.36
N ASP A 230 -22.19 -13.90 -7.24
CA ASP A 230 -22.48 -14.83 -8.34
C ASP A 230 -22.92 -14.11 -9.62
N ALA A 231 -23.58 -12.97 -9.50
CA ALA A 231 -23.96 -12.15 -10.65
C ALA A 231 -22.74 -11.55 -11.34
N GLN A 232 -21.75 -11.09 -10.56
CA GLN A 232 -20.49 -10.58 -11.08
C GLN A 232 -19.67 -11.70 -11.76
N LEU A 233 -19.54 -12.87 -11.13
CA LEU A 233 -18.76 -13.99 -11.67
C LEU A 233 -19.37 -14.61 -12.95
N ARG A 234 -20.68 -14.40 -13.20
CA ARG A 234 -21.35 -14.87 -14.44
C ARG A 234 -21.27 -13.87 -15.59
N ARG A 235 -20.74 -12.66 -15.39
CA ARG A 235 -20.57 -11.70 -16.49
C ARG A 235 -19.51 -12.18 -17.47
N ASP A 236 -19.67 -11.81 -18.74
CA ASP A 236 -18.62 -11.97 -19.73
C ASP A 236 -17.36 -11.22 -19.28
N LEU A 237 -16.23 -11.92 -19.21
CA LEU A 237 -14.95 -11.32 -18.79
C LEU A 237 -14.55 -10.12 -19.65
N ALA A 238 -14.90 -10.12 -20.94
CA ALA A 238 -14.63 -8.99 -21.83
C ALA A 238 -15.43 -7.74 -21.43
N GLN A 239 -16.67 -7.93 -20.94
CA GLN A 239 -17.51 -6.84 -20.44
C GLN A 239 -17.14 -6.45 -19.00
N ALA A 240 -16.74 -7.43 -18.18
CA ALA A 240 -16.35 -7.22 -16.79
C ALA A 240 -14.99 -6.50 -16.66
N ASN A 241 -14.15 -6.57 -17.68
CA ASN A 241 -12.81 -5.95 -17.71
C ASN A 241 -12.77 -4.77 -18.69
N GLY A 242 -13.86 -4.00 -18.76
CA GLY A 242 -13.92 -2.78 -19.56
C GLY A 242 -12.96 -1.68 -19.07
N PRO A 243 -12.82 -0.58 -19.82
CA PRO A 243 -11.89 0.50 -19.49
C PRO A 243 -12.19 1.19 -18.15
N ASP A 244 -13.42 1.07 -17.65
CA ASP A 244 -13.83 1.65 -16.36
C ASP A 244 -13.61 0.72 -15.16
N GLU A 245 -13.05 -0.48 -15.36
CA GLU A 245 -12.81 -1.43 -14.27
C GLU A 245 -11.42 -1.25 -13.71
N VAL A 246 -11.33 -0.78 -12.47
CA VAL A 246 -10.07 -0.51 -11.76
C VAL A 246 -9.28 -1.79 -11.46
N THR A 247 -9.97 -2.91 -11.26
CA THR A 247 -9.35 -4.22 -11.02
C THR A 247 -9.94 -5.27 -11.94
N PRO A 248 -9.10 -5.96 -12.74
CA PRO A 248 -9.58 -7.02 -13.61
C PRO A 248 -10.32 -8.11 -12.84
N MET A 249 -11.49 -8.49 -13.34
CA MET A 249 -12.23 -9.64 -12.82
C MET A 249 -11.45 -10.92 -13.11
N PRO A 250 -11.17 -11.77 -12.11
CA PRO A 250 -10.52 -13.05 -12.38
C PRO A 250 -11.45 -14.00 -13.15
N ALA A 251 -10.85 -14.93 -13.90
CA ALA A 251 -11.59 -16.03 -14.46
C ALA A 251 -12.26 -16.86 -13.33
N PRO A 252 -13.36 -17.58 -13.63
CA PRO A 252 -13.97 -18.50 -12.66
C PRO A 252 -12.94 -19.48 -12.09
N PHE A 253 -12.97 -19.69 -10.78
CA PHE A 253 -12.03 -20.59 -10.12
C PHE A 253 -12.39 -22.05 -10.36
N ASP A 254 -11.48 -22.77 -11.02
CA ASP A 254 -11.60 -24.23 -11.22
C ASP A 254 -10.92 -24.98 -10.07
N ARG A 255 -11.73 -25.66 -9.25
CA ARG A 255 -11.26 -26.46 -8.11
C ARG A 255 -10.41 -27.68 -8.50
N SER A 256 -10.48 -28.12 -9.76
CA SER A 256 -9.73 -29.25 -10.29
C SER A 256 -8.40 -28.84 -10.92
N ALA A 257 -8.19 -27.54 -11.17
CA ALA A 257 -6.95 -27.04 -11.75
C ALA A 257 -5.79 -27.10 -10.75
N GLU A 258 -4.62 -27.50 -11.24
CA GLU A 258 -3.38 -27.40 -10.47
C GLU A 258 -2.87 -25.96 -10.54
N ILE A 259 -2.74 -25.32 -9.38
CA ILE A 259 -2.19 -23.98 -9.22
C ILE A 259 -1.19 -23.94 -8.07
N GLU A 260 -0.43 -22.84 -7.98
CA GLU A 260 0.48 -22.61 -6.85
C GLU A 260 -0.25 -21.96 -5.68
N TRP A 261 -0.02 -22.51 -4.49
CA TRP A 261 -0.59 -22.08 -3.21
C TRP A 261 0.52 -21.68 -2.25
N SER A 262 0.40 -20.53 -1.62
CA SER A 262 1.32 -20.10 -0.56
C SER A 262 0.69 -20.25 0.81
N PRO A 263 1.48 -20.69 1.80
CA PRO A 263 1.02 -20.81 3.18
C PRO A 263 0.87 -19.43 3.81
N VAL A 264 -0.23 -19.25 4.55
CA VAL A 264 -0.52 -18.10 5.41
C VAL A 264 -0.78 -18.61 6.82
N TRP A 265 -0.32 -17.90 7.85
CA TRP A 265 -0.48 -18.31 9.23
C TRP A 265 -1.77 -17.74 9.82
N SER A 266 -2.68 -18.61 10.29
CA SER A 266 -3.85 -18.17 11.06
C SER A 266 -3.46 -17.90 12.50
N LEU A 267 -3.48 -16.63 12.93
CA LEU A 267 -3.30 -16.25 14.34
C LEU A 267 -4.50 -16.65 15.21
N ARG A 268 -5.67 -16.88 14.60
CA ARG A 268 -6.86 -17.36 15.31
C ARG A 268 -6.79 -18.84 15.62
N ASP A 269 -6.37 -19.65 14.61
CA ASP A 269 -6.44 -21.11 14.66
C ASP A 269 -5.07 -21.76 14.92
N GLU A 270 -4.00 -20.95 15.00
CA GLU A 270 -2.61 -21.37 15.23
C GLU A 270 -2.15 -22.49 14.28
N ARG A 271 -2.48 -22.34 12.98
CA ARG A 271 -2.13 -23.29 11.92
C ARG A 271 -1.95 -22.60 10.58
N PHE A 272 -1.27 -23.28 9.67
CA PHE A 272 -1.17 -22.82 8.28
C PHE A 272 -2.48 -23.06 7.54
N LYS A 273 -2.84 -22.10 6.71
CA LYS A 273 -3.85 -22.20 5.65
C LYS A 273 -3.21 -21.78 4.35
N TYR A 274 -3.87 -22.07 3.23
CA TYR A 274 -3.30 -21.84 1.91
C TYR A 274 -4.22 -20.95 1.07
N LEU A 275 -3.62 -19.99 0.39
CA LEU A 275 -4.26 -19.14 -0.60
C LEU A 275 -3.49 -19.20 -1.92
N PRO A 276 -4.16 -18.95 -3.08
CA PRO A 276 -3.46 -18.89 -4.36
C PRO A 276 -2.31 -17.89 -4.32
N THR A 277 -1.12 -18.30 -4.75
CA THR A 277 0.07 -17.43 -4.75
C THR A 277 -0.15 -16.15 -5.56
N SER A 278 -0.90 -16.25 -6.66
CA SER A 278 -1.28 -15.10 -7.50
C SER A 278 -2.11 -14.05 -6.77
N LEU A 279 -2.86 -14.43 -5.74
CA LEU A 279 -3.64 -13.49 -4.92
C LEU A 279 -2.78 -12.74 -3.90
N LEU A 280 -1.63 -13.30 -3.54
CA LEU A 280 -0.80 -12.83 -2.43
C LEU A 280 0.36 -11.93 -2.84
N TYR A 281 0.84 -12.06 -4.09
CA TYR A 281 2.03 -11.35 -4.56
C TYR A 281 1.78 -10.59 -5.85
N PHE A 282 2.24 -9.36 -5.89
CA PHE A 282 2.17 -8.51 -7.09
C PHE A 282 2.98 -9.13 -8.23
N PHE A 283 2.48 -8.97 -9.44
CA PHE A 283 3.16 -9.41 -10.67
C PHE A 283 3.54 -10.90 -10.64
N TYR A 284 2.68 -11.73 -10.07
CA TYR A 284 2.88 -13.17 -10.05
C TYR A 284 3.09 -13.73 -11.47
N ARG A 285 4.12 -14.56 -11.62
CA ARG A 285 4.52 -15.19 -12.88
C ARG A 285 4.93 -16.66 -12.69
N GLY A 286 4.26 -17.34 -11.81
CA GLY A 286 4.43 -18.75 -11.59
C GLY A 286 3.67 -19.60 -12.62
N LEU A 287 3.09 -20.70 -12.17
CA LEU A 287 2.36 -21.63 -13.02
C LEU A 287 1.17 -20.93 -13.72
N ALA A 288 1.03 -21.17 -15.02
CA ALA A 288 -0.14 -20.73 -15.77
C ALA A 288 -1.40 -21.42 -15.23
N GLY A 289 -2.51 -20.70 -15.19
CA GLY A 289 -3.77 -21.20 -14.65
C GLY A 289 -4.58 -20.04 -14.06
N TYR A 290 -5.08 -20.22 -12.84
CA TYR A 290 -5.86 -19.19 -12.16
C TYR A 290 -5.01 -17.98 -11.81
N GLN A 291 -5.28 -16.87 -12.48
CA GLN A 291 -4.58 -15.61 -12.28
C GLN A 291 -5.50 -14.60 -11.60
N VAL A 292 -5.02 -14.01 -10.54
CA VAL A 292 -5.67 -12.91 -9.82
C VAL A 292 -4.73 -11.72 -9.81
N HIS A 293 -5.27 -10.54 -9.99
CA HIS A 293 -4.51 -9.32 -9.79
C HIS A 293 -4.42 -9.05 -8.28
N ALA A 294 -3.24 -9.32 -7.70
CA ALA A 294 -3.02 -9.03 -6.29
C ALA A 294 -3.05 -7.53 -6.05
N ASP A 295 -3.83 -7.11 -5.06
CA ASP A 295 -3.88 -5.75 -4.54
C ASP A 295 -3.02 -5.59 -3.27
N SER A 296 -2.90 -4.36 -2.77
CA SER A 296 -2.14 -4.06 -1.54
C SER A 296 -2.96 -4.14 -0.26
N ASN A 297 -4.22 -4.52 -0.34
CA ASN A 297 -5.12 -4.53 0.80
C ASN A 297 -4.58 -5.39 1.95
N GLY A 298 -4.38 -4.79 3.12
CA GLY A 298 -3.80 -5.44 4.29
C GLY A 298 -2.28 -5.61 4.27
N CYS A 299 -1.58 -5.11 3.23
CA CYS A 299 -0.13 -5.02 3.25
C CYS A 299 0.31 -3.89 4.20
N ALA A 300 1.35 -4.13 4.98
CA ALA A 300 1.90 -3.11 5.85
C ALA A 300 3.37 -3.37 6.17
N ALA A 301 4.15 -2.30 6.21
CA ALA A 301 5.49 -2.28 6.77
C ALA A 301 5.50 -1.69 8.17
N GLY A 302 6.39 -2.18 9.05
CA GLY A 302 6.53 -1.68 10.40
C GLY A 302 7.96 -1.79 10.91
N ASN A 303 8.25 -1.14 12.03
CA ASN A 303 9.55 -1.31 12.71
C ASN A 303 9.64 -2.65 13.44
N THR A 304 8.50 -3.24 13.76
CA THR A 304 8.34 -4.60 14.25
C THR A 304 7.24 -5.31 13.44
N ARG A 305 7.20 -6.63 13.50
CA ARG A 305 6.16 -7.44 12.85
C ARG A 305 4.78 -7.14 13.42
N GLU A 306 4.68 -6.97 14.72
CA GLU A 306 3.43 -6.64 15.41
C GLU A 306 2.90 -5.26 14.99
N GLU A 307 3.80 -4.29 14.82
CA GLU A 307 3.43 -2.96 14.30
C GLU A 307 2.86 -3.07 12.88
N ALA A 308 3.48 -3.88 12.02
CA ALA A 308 3.00 -4.13 10.67
C ALA A 308 1.63 -4.86 10.69
N ILE A 309 1.46 -5.89 11.53
CA ILE A 309 0.18 -6.63 11.66
C ILE A 309 -0.96 -5.69 12.08
N VAL A 310 -0.74 -4.86 13.11
CA VAL A 310 -1.75 -3.90 13.58
C VAL A 310 -2.10 -2.92 12.47
N GLN A 311 -1.10 -2.40 11.75
CA GLN A 311 -1.33 -1.45 10.67
C GLN A 311 -2.11 -2.08 9.51
N GLY A 312 -1.75 -3.29 9.07
CA GLY A 312 -2.47 -4.01 8.02
C GLY A 312 -3.91 -4.32 8.41
N PHE A 313 -4.17 -4.69 9.67
CA PHE A 313 -5.53 -4.90 10.14
C PHE A 313 -6.35 -3.61 10.19
N LEU A 314 -5.78 -2.52 10.65
CA LEU A 314 -6.47 -1.22 10.69
C LEU A 314 -6.84 -0.73 9.28
N GLU A 315 -5.99 -0.99 8.28
CA GLU A 315 -6.33 -0.72 6.88
C GLU A 315 -7.52 -1.56 6.39
N LEU A 316 -7.54 -2.85 6.71
CA LEU A 316 -8.68 -3.71 6.37
C LEU A 316 -9.98 -3.24 7.01
N VAL A 317 -9.94 -2.78 8.27
CA VAL A 317 -11.09 -2.21 8.97
C VAL A 317 -11.55 -0.90 8.31
N GLU A 318 -10.61 -0.06 7.94
CA GLU A 318 -10.88 1.19 7.22
C GLU A 318 -11.63 0.93 5.92
N ARG A 319 -11.09 0.02 5.10
CA ARG A 319 -11.68 -0.33 3.80
C ARG A 319 -13.02 -1.03 3.92
N ASP A 320 -13.20 -1.89 4.93
CA ASP A 320 -14.49 -2.53 5.22
C ASP A 320 -15.57 -1.49 5.59
N ALA A 321 -15.26 -0.59 6.50
CA ALA A 321 -16.17 0.46 6.92
C ALA A 321 -16.51 1.43 5.77
N TYR A 322 -15.48 1.81 4.99
CA TYR A 322 -15.64 2.66 3.82
C TYR A 322 -16.55 2.02 2.77
N ALA A 323 -16.33 0.74 2.42
CA ALA A 323 -17.13 0.01 1.44
C ALA A 323 -18.58 -0.12 1.89
N ILE A 324 -18.81 -0.45 3.17
CA ILE A 324 -20.16 -0.56 3.76
C ILE A 324 -20.89 0.79 3.64
N TRP A 325 -20.24 1.88 3.99
CA TRP A 325 -20.81 3.22 3.87
C TRP A 325 -21.12 3.60 2.42
N TRP A 326 -20.12 3.48 1.54
CA TRP A 326 -20.17 3.92 0.16
C TRP A 326 -21.22 3.19 -0.68
N TYR A 327 -21.16 1.85 -0.66
CA TYR A 327 -22.05 1.06 -1.50
C TYR A 327 -23.48 1.07 -1.02
N ASN A 328 -23.72 1.22 0.27
CA ASN A 328 -25.08 1.37 0.81
C ASN A 328 -25.60 2.81 0.77
N ARG A 329 -24.82 3.80 0.35
CA ARG A 329 -25.17 5.22 0.34
C ARG A 329 -25.78 5.67 1.68
N SER A 330 -25.17 5.26 2.79
CA SER A 330 -25.68 5.51 4.12
C SER A 330 -25.28 6.88 4.61
N GLN A 331 -26.22 7.80 4.84
CA GLN A 331 -25.92 9.07 5.50
C GLN A 331 -25.39 8.82 6.93
N ARG A 332 -24.31 9.53 7.27
CA ARG A 332 -23.59 9.37 8.54
C ARG A 332 -23.57 10.68 9.31
N ALA A 333 -23.38 10.58 10.63
CA ALA A 333 -23.20 11.76 11.46
C ALA A 333 -21.84 12.42 11.19
N GLU A 334 -21.80 13.74 11.31
CA GLU A 334 -20.55 14.49 11.35
C GLU A 334 -19.87 14.28 12.71
N VAL A 335 -18.55 14.17 12.68
CA VAL A 335 -17.72 14.20 13.88
C VAL A 335 -17.25 15.65 14.09
N ASP A 336 -17.46 16.18 15.26
CA ASP A 336 -16.95 17.51 15.61
C ASP A 336 -15.41 17.49 15.62
N LEU A 337 -14.78 18.16 14.66
CA LEU A 337 -13.33 18.24 14.55
C LEU A 337 -12.68 19.01 15.69
N ASP A 338 -13.41 19.96 16.29
CA ASP A 338 -12.88 20.84 17.33
C ASP A 338 -12.71 20.08 18.67
N GLN A 339 -13.37 18.90 18.82
CA GLN A 339 -13.19 18.02 19.98
C GLN A 339 -11.77 17.48 20.16
N PHE A 340 -10.99 17.40 19.06
CA PHE A 340 -9.67 16.77 19.11
C PHE A 340 -8.55 17.69 19.59
N ASP A 341 -8.78 19.02 19.66
CA ASP A 341 -7.80 20.04 20.03
C ASP A 341 -6.40 19.80 19.40
N ASP A 342 -6.39 19.44 18.14
CA ASP A 342 -5.17 19.09 17.40
C ASP A 342 -4.76 20.25 16.48
N PRO A 343 -3.52 20.75 16.56
CA PRO A 343 -3.08 21.90 15.76
C PRO A 343 -3.11 21.59 14.25
N TYR A 344 -2.75 20.41 13.81
CA TYR A 344 -2.79 20.05 12.38
C TYR A 344 -4.22 20.09 11.83
N ILE A 345 -5.18 19.52 12.57
CA ILE A 345 -6.60 19.51 12.18
C ILE A 345 -7.11 20.95 12.06
N ARG A 346 -6.83 21.79 13.05
CA ARG A 346 -7.25 23.20 13.09
C ARG A 346 -6.66 24.00 11.93
N ASP A 347 -5.34 23.86 11.70
CA ASP A 347 -4.63 24.62 10.69
C ASP A 347 -5.04 24.21 9.27
N LEU A 348 -5.21 22.89 9.01
CA LEU A 348 -5.71 22.41 7.72
C LEU A 348 -7.15 22.85 7.44
N LYS A 349 -8.04 22.80 8.45
CA LYS A 349 -9.41 23.30 8.36
C LYS A 349 -9.42 24.79 7.98
N ALA A 350 -8.58 25.62 8.62
CA ALA A 350 -8.45 27.03 8.31
C ALA A 350 -7.94 27.27 6.89
N GLN A 351 -6.88 26.58 6.48
CA GLN A 351 -6.30 26.71 5.14
C GLN A 351 -7.30 26.32 4.03
N LEU A 352 -8.06 25.26 4.23
CA LEU A 352 -9.07 24.86 3.26
C LEU A 352 -10.20 25.88 3.17
N ALA A 353 -10.64 26.44 4.30
CA ALA A 353 -11.65 27.50 4.32
C ALA A 353 -11.19 28.78 3.60
N GLU A 354 -9.93 29.21 3.76
CA GLU A 354 -9.33 30.36 3.06
C GLU A 354 -9.34 30.16 1.52
N THR A 355 -9.26 28.92 1.07
CA THR A 355 -9.32 28.57 -0.37
C THR A 355 -10.73 28.25 -0.87
N GLY A 356 -11.77 28.57 -0.07
CA GLY A 356 -13.18 28.36 -0.43
C GLY A 356 -13.63 26.89 -0.37
N ARG A 357 -12.85 26.02 0.25
CA ARG A 357 -13.20 24.62 0.41
C ARG A 357 -13.93 24.38 1.73
N ARG A 358 -15.07 23.71 1.64
CA ARG A 358 -15.81 23.23 2.82
C ARG A 358 -15.29 21.87 3.22
N LEU A 359 -15.17 21.63 4.52
CA LEU A 359 -14.61 20.41 5.09
C LEU A 359 -15.53 19.88 6.18
N TRP A 360 -15.75 18.56 6.19
CA TRP A 360 -16.41 17.86 7.31
C TRP A 360 -15.86 16.42 7.42
N LEU A 361 -16.06 15.83 8.60
CA LEU A 361 -15.63 14.48 8.93
C LEU A 361 -16.85 13.60 9.21
N LEU A 362 -17.03 12.52 8.46
CA LEU A 362 -18.12 11.56 8.64
C LEU A 362 -17.67 10.37 9.48
N ASP A 363 -18.48 9.95 10.44
CA ASP A 363 -18.27 8.73 11.19
C ASP A 363 -18.81 7.52 10.45
N VAL A 364 -17.93 6.76 9.82
CA VAL A 364 -18.27 5.53 9.09
C VAL A 364 -17.97 4.26 9.88
N THR A 365 -17.69 4.38 11.18
CA THR A 365 -17.37 3.24 12.07
C THR A 365 -18.35 2.08 11.87
N SER A 366 -17.79 0.89 11.59
CA SER A 366 -18.55 -0.35 11.40
C SER A 366 -18.86 -1.04 12.73
N ASP A 367 -19.47 -2.20 12.66
CA ASP A 367 -19.79 -3.06 13.82
C ASP A 367 -18.56 -3.61 14.56
N LEU A 368 -17.36 -3.47 14.01
CA LEU A 368 -16.10 -3.78 14.69
C LEU A 368 -15.78 -2.76 15.79
N GLY A 369 -16.41 -1.58 15.77
CA GLY A 369 -16.29 -0.55 16.80
C GLY A 369 -14.94 0.17 16.83
N ILE A 370 -14.08 -0.01 15.83
CA ILE A 370 -12.84 0.75 15.69
C ILE A 370 -13.18 2.08 15.02
N PRO A 371 -12.82 3.24 15.61
CA PRO A 371 -13.07 4.55 15.02
C PRO A 371 -12.56 4.61 13.59
N THR A 372 -13.46 4.85 12.66
CA THR A 372 -13.18 4.96 11.22
C THR A 372 -13.92 6.14 10.67
N PHE A 373 -13.18 7.07 10.07
CA PHE A 373 -13.71 8.33 9.59
C PHE A 373 -13.38 8.54 8.12
N VAL A 374 -14.25 9.30 7.46
CA VAL A 374 -14.03 9.81 6.11
C VAL A 374 -14.11 11.33 6.16
N THR A 375 -13.03 11.96 5.76
CA THR A 375 -12.98 13.41 5.53
C THR A 375 -13.50 13.69 4.14
N VAL A 376 -14.37 14.69 4.00
CA VAL A 376 -14.90 15.15 2.72
C VAL A 376 -14.54 16.61 2.56
N ALA A 377 -13.91 16.96 1.45
CA ALA A 377 -13.72 18.35 1.02
C ALA A 377 -14.57 18.63 -0.21
N HIS A 378 -15.27 19.75 -0.21
CA HIS A 378 -16.11 20.19 -1.31
C HIS A 378 -15.81 21.63 -1.67
N TRP A 379 -15.73 21.93 -2.96
CA TRP A 379 -15.61 23.29 -3.48
C TRP A 379 -16.23 23.44 -4.86
N VAL A 380 -16.42 24.67 -5.27
CA VAL A 380 -16.91 25.01 -6.62
C VAL A 380 -15.85 25.88 -7.29
N GLU A 381 -15.44 25.50 -8.49
CA GLU A 381 -14.49 26.24 -9.31
C GLU A 381 -15.02 26.28 -10.75
N ASN A 382 -15.13 27.46 -11.36
CA ASN A 382 -15.66 27.63 -12.72
C ASN A 382 -17.04 26.96 -12.95
N GLU A 383 -17.93 27.08 -11.97
CA GLU A 383 -19.28 26.48 -11.97
C GLU A 383 -19.31 24.94 -11.92
N GLN A 384 -18.15 24.29 -11.72
CA GLN A 384 -18.05 22.85 -11.47
C GLN A 384 -17.91 22.58 -9.98
N GLU A 385 -18.61 21.55 -9.51
CA GLU A 385 -18.45 21.02 -8.15
C GLU A 385 -17.33 19.98 -8.13
N PHE A 386 -16.52 20.03 -7.06
CA PHE A 386 -15.44 19.09 -6.80
C PHE A 386 -15.60 18.51 -5.40
N VAL A 387 -15.32 17.24 -5.28
CA VAL A 387 -15.34 16.54 -3.99
C VAL A 387 -14.11 15.64 -3.91
N ASP A 388 -13.30 15.82 -2.85
CA ASP A 388 -12.20 14.94 -2.53
C ASP A 388 -12.43 14.27 -1.16
N PHE A 389 -11.82 13.12 -0.97
CA PHE A 389 -11.99 12.28 0.20
C PHE A 389 -10.64 11.94 0.84
N GLY A 390 -10.69 11.59 2.11
CA GLY A 390 -9.63 10.90 2.79
C GLY A 390 -10.22 10.02 3.88
N SER A 391 -9.66 8.86 4.11
CA SER A 391 -10.14 7.92 5.12
C SER A 391 -9.09 7.63 6.19
N GLY A 392 -9.53 7.14 7.35
CA GLY A 392 -8.61 6.76 8.40
C GLY A 392 -9.29 5.93 9.48
N ALA A 393 -8.65 4.83 9.88
CA ALA A 393 -9.05 4.01 11.02
C ALA A 393 -7.92 3.91 12.04
N HIS A 394 -8.26 4.02 13.30
CA HIS A 394 -7.35 3.81 14.41
C HIS A 394 -8.10 3.54 15.71
N PHE A 395 -7.46 2.88 16.69
CA PHE A 395 -8.03 2.70 18.03
C PHE A 395 -8.26 4.03 18.77
N ASP A 396 -7.42 5.02 18.51
CA ASP A 396 -7.54 6.41 18.97
C ASP A 396 -8.30 7.21 17.91
N ALA A 397 -9.44 7.80 18.30
CA ALA A 397 -10.31 8.56 17.39
C ALA A 397 -9.61 9.80 16.82
N ARG A 398 -8.76 10.48 17.61
CA ARG A 398 -7.96 11.63 17.15
C ARG A 398 -6.99 11.20 16.03
N ILE A 399 -6.32 10.06 16.19
CA ILE A 399 -5.41 9.53 15.17
C ILE A 399 -6.17 9.07 13.93
N ALA A 400 -7.36 8.48 14.09
CA ALA A 400 -8.22 8.16 12.94
C ALA A 400 -8.60 9.41 12.15
N ALA A 401 -8.97 10.50 12.84
CA ALA A 401 -9.24 11.79 12.20
C ALA A 401 -8.00 12.35 11.50
N LEU A 402 -6.83 12.34 12.16
CA LEU A 402 -5.57 12.78 11.56
C LEU A 402 -5.22 12.00 10.30
N ARG A 403 -5.45 10.68 10.28
CA ARG A 403 -5.22 9.85 9.09
C ARG A 403 -6.14 10.25 7.93
N ALA A 404 -7.42 10.41 8.20
CA ALA A 404 -8.38 10.86 7.19
C ALA A 404 -8.02 12.25 6.63
N MET A 405 -7.63 13.18 7.50
CA MET A 405 -7.21 14.54 7.11
C MET A 405 -5.91 14.56 6.31
N THR A 406 -4.91 13.78 6.73
CA THR A 406 -3.62 13.70 6.01
C THR A 406 -3.77 13.00 4.67
N GLU A 407 -4.67 12.03 4.53
CA GLU A 407 -4.99 11.40 3.26
C GLU A 407 -5.66 12.38 2.29
N LEU A 408 -6.66 13.14 2.75
CA LEU A 408 -7.25 14.21 1.96
C LEU A 408 -6.18 15.22 1.48
N SER A 409 -5.28 15.66 2.39
CA SER A 409 -4.17 16.55 2.02
C SER A 409 -3.26 15.94 0.94
N GLN A 410 -3.04 14.64 0.99
CA GLN A 410 -2.27 13.92 -0.03
C GLN A 410 -2.94 13.96 -1.40
N PHE A 411 -4.24 13.67 -1.48
CA PHE A 411 -4.99 13.70 -2.75
C PHE A 411 -5.07 15.12 -3.34
N LEU A 412 -5.35 16.12 -2.51
CA LEU A 412 -5.30 17.52 -2.95
C LEU A 412 -3.93 17.90 -3.52
N SER A 413 -2.84 17.42 -2.93
CA SER A 413 -1.48 17.68 -3.42
C SER A 413 -1.20 16.98 -4.75
N ILE A 414 -1.65 15.74 -4.92
CA ILE A 414 -1.51 14.98 -6.17
C ILE A 414 -2.30 15.67 -7.28
N GLY A 415 -3.53 16.10 -7.01
CA GLY A 415 -4.36 16.85 -7.95
C GLY A 415 -3.70 18.16 -8.42
N LEU A 416 -3.07 18.90 -7.50
CA LEU A 416 -2.31 20.11 -7.83
C LEU A 416 -1.08 19.81 -8.69
N MET A 417 -0.34 18.74 -8.41
CA MET A 417 0.79 18.30 -9.24
C MET A 417 0.35 17.92 -10.65
N GLY A 418 -0.76 17.20 -10.78
CA GLY A 418 -1.35 16.82 -12.07
C GLY A 418 -1.63 18.06 -12.93
N ARG A 419 -2.24 19.07 -12.35
CA ARG A 419 -2.55 20.35 -13.04
C ARG A 419 -1.31 21.13 -13.46
N ARG A 420 -0.24 21.16 -12.64
CA ARG A 420 1.02 21.84 -12.98
C ARG A 420 1.81 21.15 -14.11
N ASN A 421 1.69 19.83 -14.21
CA ASN A 421 2.41 19.03 -15.20
C ASN A 421 1.64 18.84 -16.52
N GLN A 422 0.41 19.30 -16.63
CA GLN A 422 -0.35 19.27 -17.89
C GLN A 422 0.21 20.29 -18.87
N ASN A 423 1.20 19.83 -19.66
CA ASN A 423 1.53 20.46 -20.92
C ASN A 423 0.35 20.22 -21.87
N PRO A 424 -0.26 21.23 -22.51
CA PRO A 424 -1.44 21.06 -23.38
C PRO A 424 -1.27 20.07 -24.53
N SER A 425 -0.03 19.63 -24.79
CA SER A 425 0.31 18.69 -25.86
C SER A 425 0.50 17.23 -25.43
N SER A 426 0.43 16.90 -24.16
CA SER A 426 0.50 15.51 -23.67
C SER A 426 -0.85 15.02 -23.15
N ARG A 427 -1.81 14.83 -24.06
CA ARG A 427 -2.96 13.93 -23.86
C ARG A 427 -2.46 12.48 -23.91
N ASP A 428 -1.63 12.06 -22.98
CA ASP A 428 -1.23 10.66 -22.81
C ASP A 428 -2.05 10.02 -21.69
N SER A 429 -3.00 9.32 -22.12
CA SER A 429 -3.97 8.31 -21.82
C SER A 429 -3.69 7.32 -20.69
N HIS A 430 -3.36 7.70 -19.48
CA HIS A 430 -3.45 6.77 -18.34
C HIS A 430 -3.72 7.46 -16.99
N ARG A 431 -4.27 8.67 -17.01
CA ARG A 431 -4.88 9.31 -15.85
C ARG A 431 -6.00 10.26 -16.28
N ASP A 432 -6.80 9.86 -17.25
CA ASP A 432 -8.16 10.33 -17.40
C ASP A 432 -9.09 9.62 -16.41
N THR A 433 -8.58 9.29 -15.24
CA THR A 433 -9.39 8.98 -14.10
C THR A 433 -9.52 10.25 -13.29
N ASP A 434 -10.52 11.02 -13.56
CA ASP A 434 -11.50 11.58 -12.63
C ASP A 434 -11.01 12.39 -11.41
N HIS A 435 -9.70 12.66 -11.25
CA HIS A 435 -9.21 13.76 -10.42
C HIS A 435 -9.34 15.12 -11.10
N ASP A 436 -9.83 15.14 -12.32
CA ASP A 436 -10.28 16.30 -13.06
C ASP A 436 -11.79 16.49 -12.82
N GLY A 437 -12.16 16.61 -11.51
CA GLY A 437 -13.50 17.01 -11.10
C GLY A 437 -14.58 16.63 -12.11
N SER A 438 -14.81 15.35 -12.27
CA SER A 438 -15.86 14.88 -13.17
C SER A 438 -17.17 15.59 -12.83
N PRO A 439 -17.89 16.17 -13.79
CA PRO A 439 -19.20 16.81 -13.56
C PRO A 439 -20.25 15.85 -12.99
N LEU A 440 -19.87 14.62 -12.70
CA LEU A 440 -20.69 13.55 -12.15
C LEU A 440 -20.99 13.69 -10.66
N PHE A 441 -20.19 14.45 -9.89
CA PHE A 441 -20.41 14.60 -8.46
C PHE A 441 -21.04 15.93 -8.09
N ARG A 442 -22.36 16.04 -8.30
CA ARG A 442 -23.13 17.07 -7.62
C ARG A 442 -23.48 16.56 -6.22
N LEU A 443 -23.13 17.32 -5.21
CA LEU A 443 -23.37 16.93 -3.83
C LEU A 443 -24.85 16.62 -3.54
N GLN A 444 -25.76 17.33 -4.20
CA GLN A 444 -27.21 17.09 -4.12
C GLN A 444 -27.65 15.70 -4.60
N ASP A 445 -26.91 15.11 -5.55
CA ASP A 445 -27.23 13.78 -6.10
C ASP A 445 -26.66 12.65 -5.22
N HIS A 446 -25.79 13.02 -4.28
CA HIS A 446 -25.08 12.11 -3.36
C HIS A 446 -25.28 12.51 -1.90
N PRO A 447 -26.50 12.50 -1.34
CA PRO A 447 -26.75 12.97 0.02
C PRO A 447 -25.98 12.21 1.10
N TYR A 448 -25.51 11.00 0.82
CA TYR A 448 -24.68 10.22 1.75
C TYR A 448 -23.27 10.81 1.96
N LEU A 449 -22.85 11.75 1.12
CA LEU A 449 -21.60 12.51 1.28
C LEU A 449 -21.75 13.68 2.26
N THR A 450 -22.98 14.05 2.60
CA THR A 450 -23.27 15.13 3.53
C THR A 450 -23.65 14.60 4.90
N PRO A 451 -23.31 15.33 5.98
CA PRO A 451 -23.66 14.93 7.35
C PRO A 451 -25.17 14.78 7.56
N LYS A 452 -25.54 13.86 8.45
CA LYS A 452 -26.93 13.70 8.93
C LYS A 452 -27.03 14.04 10.41
N GLY A 453 -27.86 15.01 10.75
CA GLY A 453 -28.10 15.42 12.12
C GLY A 453 -27.06 16.40 12.65
N ALA A 454 -27.04 16.58 13.96
CA ALA A 454 -26.05 17.42 14.63
C ALA A 454 -24.69 16.69 14.71
N PRO A 455 -23.58 17.43 14.74
CA PRO A 455 -22.27 16.86 14.98
C PRO A 455 -22.22 16.05 16.27
N VAL A 456 -21.52 14.91 16.20
CA VAL A 456 -21.35 14.00 17.35
C VAL A 456 -19.95 14.11 17.92
N VAL A 457 -19.86 14.04 19.24
CA VAL A 457 -18.60 13.89 19.96
C VAL A 457 -18.35 12.39 20.14
N ARG A 458 -17.24 11.90 19.62
CA ARG A 458 -16.84 10.50 19.83
C ARG A 458 -15.98 10.37 21.07
N PRO A 459 -16.35 9.48 22.01
CA PRO A 459 -15.51 9.20 23.15
C PRO A 459 -14.16 8.65 22.72
N ASP A 460 -13.13 8.98 23.48
CA ASP A 460 -11.80 8.44 23.29
C ASP A 460 -11.77 6.92 23.51
N PHE A 461 -11.52 6.17 22.46
CA PHE A 461 -11.34 4.71 22.50
C PHE A 461 -9.90 4.29 22.84
N SER A 462 -8.96 5.24 22.90
CA SER A 462 -7.55 4.98 23.22
C SER A 462 -7.37 4.32 24.59
N SER A 463 -8.30 4.58 25.51
CA SER A 463 -8.32 3.96 26.85
C SER A 463 -8.40 2.42 26.83
N LYS A 464 -8.88 1.81 25.73
CA LYS A 464 -9.02 0.35 25.65
C LYS A 464 -7.82 -0.35 25.00
N PHE A 465 -7.15 0.28 24.04
CA PHE A 465 -6.13 -0.38 23.22
C PHE A 465 -4.84 0.46 23.05
N GLY A 466 -4.93 1.78 23.16
CA GLY A 466 -3.80 2.67 22.85
C GLY A 466 -2.60 2.52 23.80
N HIS A 467 -2.83 2.12 25.05
CA HIS A 467 -1.79 1.91 26.06
C HIS A 467 -1.17 0.50 26.01
N LEU A 468 -1.77 -0.43 25.27
CA LEU A 468 -1.26 -1.79 25.12
C LEU A 468 0.02 -1.78 24.30
N ASP A 469 0.94 -2.68 24.61
CA ASP A 469 2.05 -2.95 23.72
C ASP A 469 1.59 -3.54 22.37
N LYS A 470 2.47 -3.62 21.38
CA LYS A 470 2.08 -4.05 20.03
C LYS A 470 1.63 -5.51 19.98
N ARG A 471 2.17 -6.39 20.80
CA ARG A 471 1.73 -7.79 20.90
C ARG A 471 0.29 -7.87 21.40
N ASP A 472 -0.03 -7.14 22.47
CA ASP A 472 -1.36 -7.12 23.05
C ASP A 472 -2.37 -6.47 22.10
N GLN A 473 -1.94 -5.44 21.33
CA GLN A 473 -2.77 -4.87 20.27
C GLN A 473 -3.09 -5.91 19.18
N VAL A 474 -2.11 -6.73 18.75
CA VAL A 474 -2.38 -7.83 17.80
C VAL A 474 -3.37 -8.83 18.40
N THR A 475 -3.18 -9.23 19.65
CA THR A 475 -4.11 -10.15 20.35
C THR A 475 -5.53 -9.58 20.40
N ALA A 476 -5.66 -8.28 20.64
CA ALA A 476 -6.95 -7.58 20.63
C ALA A 476 -7.59 -7.57 19.23
N CYS A 477 -6.79 -7.34 18.16
CA CYS A 477 -7.24 -7.42 16.76
C CYS A 477 -7.78 -8.81 16.41
N VAL A 478 -7.03 -9.86 16.75
CA VAL A 478 -7.46 -11.26 16.56
C VAL A 478 -8.75 -11.53 17.31
N GLY A 479 -8.87 -11.03 18.56
CA GLY A 479 -10.08 -11.15 19.37
C GLY A 479 -11.29 -10.44 18.74
N LEU A 480 -11.09 -9.27 18.11
CA LEU A 480 -12.15 -8.56 17.38
C LEU A 480 -12.62 -9.36 16.16
N ALA A 481 -11.71 -9.84 15.34
CA ALA A 481 -12.03 -10.67 14.18
C ALA A 481 -12.78 -11.95 14.60
N LYS A 482 -12.29 -12.65 15.63
CA LYS A 482 -12.92 -13.86 16.17
C LYS A 482 -14.36 -13.62 16.65
N ARG A 483 -14.63 -12.52 17.36
CA ARG A 483 -15.99 -12.16 17.79
C ARG A 483 -16.94 -11.87 16.63
N ALA A 484 -16.39 -11.37 15.51
CA ALA A 484 -17.12 -11.15 14.27
C ALA A 484 -17.26 -12.45 13.43
N GLY A 485 -16.79 -13.60 13.92
CA GLY A 485 -16.82 -14.88 13.20
C GLY A 485 -15.78 -15.00 12.09
N LEU A 486 -14.81 -14.07 12.03
CA LEU A 486 -13.81 -13.99 10.96
C LEU A 486 -12.50 -14.69 11.35
N ASP A 487 -11.75 -15.15 10.34
CA ASP A 487 -10.38 -15.61 10.53
C ASP A 487 -9.40 -14.43 10.50
N PHE A 488 -8.18 -14.65 10.97
CA PHE A 488 -7.12 -13.64 10.97
C PHE A 488 -5.82 -14.27 10.47
N LEU A 489 -5.51 -14.03 9.22
CA LEU A 489 -4.37 -14.63 8.53
C LEU A 489 -3.25 -13.61 8.35
N VAL A 490 -2.03 -14.08 8.47
CA VAL A 490 -0.82 -13.27 8.26
C VAL A 490 0.12 -14.00 7.31
N LEU A 491 0.53 -13.31 6.26
CA LEU A 491 1.65 -13.68 5.40
C LEU A 491 2.84 -12.79 5.74
N ASP A 492 3.95 -13.39 6.17
CA ASP A 492 5.21 -12.66 6.35
C ASP A 492 5.89 -12.46 4.98
N GLN A 493 5.94 -11.20 4.54
CA GLN A 493 6.57 -10.77 3.29
C GLN A 493 7.92 -10.08 3.52
N THR A 494 8.47 -10.20 4.74
CA THR A 494 9.76 -9.60 5.09
C THR A 494 10.86 -10.12 4.16
N ARG A 495 11.48 -9.21 3.41
CA ARG A 495 12.59 -9.56 2.51
C ARG A 495 13.91 -9.61 3.27
N PRO A 496 14.69 -10.70 3.15
CA PRO A 496 15.97 -10.86 3.85
C PRO A 496 17.04 -9.84 3.45
N ASP A 497 16.92 -9.26 2.26
CA ASP A 497 17.81 -8.24 1.72
C ASP A 497 17.45 -6.82 2.19
N ILE A 498 16.27 -6.62 2.73
CA ILE A 498 15.78 -5.31 3.19
C ILE A 498 15.70 -5.24 4.72
N GLU A 499 15.31 -6.33 5.36
CA GLU A 499 15.23 -6.48 6.83
C GLU A 499 14.19 -5.55 7.49
N VAL A 500 13.25 -5.01 6.71
CA VAL A 500 12.08 -4.31 7.22
C VAL A 500 10.96 -5.32 7.40
N PRO A 501 10.36 -5.42 8.59
CA PRO A 501 9.17 -6.25 8.78
C PRO A 501 8.02 -5.79 7.87
N VAL A 502 7.61 -6.66 6.95
CA VAL A 502 6.48 -6.45 6.05
C VAL A 502 5.58 -7.67 6.14
N VAL A 503 4.29 -7.41 6.32
CA VAL A 503 3.28 -8.46 6.36
C VAL A 503 2.13 -8.12 5.42
N ARG A 504 1.39 -9.15 5.01
CA ARG A 504 0.04 -9.01 4.48
C ARG A 504 -0.93 -9.66 5.45
N VAL A 505 -1.82 -8.87 6.02
CA VAL A 505 -2.94 -9.34 6.84
C VAL A 505 -4.11 -9.63 5.91
N ILE A 506 -4.74 -10.79 6.08
CA ILE A 506 -5.92 -11.18 5.32
C ILE A 506 -6.99 -11.62 6.33
N VAL A 507 -8.15 -11.00 6.26
CA VAL A 507 -9.32 -11.35 7.09
C VAL A 507 -10.48 -11.66 6.15
N PRO A 508 -10.65 -12.94 5.76
CA PRO A 508 -11.70 -13.34 4.83
C PRO A 508 -13.07 -12.84 5.31
N GLY A 509 -13.82 -12.19 4.43
CA GLY A 509 -15.12 -11.59 4.75
C GLY A 509 -15.09 -10.08 5.03
N LEU A 510 -13.96 -9.44 5.39
CA LEU A 510 -13.83 -7.99 5.39
C LEU A 510 -13.86 -7.44 3.97
N ARG A 511 -14.55 -6.33 3.78
CA ARG A 511 -14.78 -5.74 2.47
C ARG A 511 -13.58 -4.92 2.01
N HIS A 512 -13.34 -4.98 0.72
CA HIS A 512 -12.48 -4.03 0.02
C HIS A 512 -13.34 -2.88 -0.53
N PHE A 513 -12.77 -1.71 -0.78
CA PHE A 513 -13.51 -0.61 -1.41
C PHE A 513 -13.79 -0.85 -2.90
N TYR A 514 -13.18 -1.85 -3.56
CA TYR A 514 -13.56 -2.25 -4.92
C TYR A 514 -14.99 -2.79 -4.99
N ARG A 515 -15.59 -2.72 -6.19
CA ARG A 515 -16.93 -3.24 -6.46
C ARG A 515 -16.97 -4.76 -6.34
N ARG A 516 -17.17 -5.27 -5.13
CA ARG A 516 -17.22 -6.70 -4.80
C ARG A 516 -18.45 -6.95 -3.96
N PHE A 517 -19.46 -7.60 -4.52
CA PHE A 517 -20.83 -7.61 -4.01
C PHE A 517 -21.30 -8.98 -3.50
N ALA A 518 -20.39 -9.90 -3.13
CA ALA A 518 -20.79 -11.15 -2.49
C ALA A 518 -21.64 -10.90 -1.22
N PRO A 519 -22.52 -11.82 -0.83
CA PRO A 519 -23.26 -11.76 0.44
C PRO A 519 -22.35 -11.59 1.66
N GLY A 520 -22.91 -11.17 2.79
CA GLY A 520 -22.23 -10.99 4.07
C GLY A 520 -22.16 -9.52 4.50
N ARG A 521 -21.07 -9.09 5.10
CA ARG A 521 -20.93 -7.81 5.82
C ARG A 521 -21.47 -6.58 5.07
N LEU A 522 -21.31 -6.52 3.75
CA LEU A 522 -21.84 -5.41 2.94
C LEU A 522 -23.36 -5.21 3.12
N TYR A 523 -24.08 -6.29 3.35
CA TYR A 523 -25.54 -6.32 3.49
C TYR A 523 -25.97 -6.40 4.94
N ASP A 524 -25.24 -7.17 5.77
CA ASP A 524 -25.64 -7.49 7.14
C ASP A 524 -25.30 -6.37 8.12
N VAL A 525 -24.16 -5.71 7.96
CA VAL A 525 -23.69 -4.69 8.90
C VAL A 525 -24.55 -3.43 8.89
N PRO A 526 -25.04 -2.90 7.76
CA PRO A 526 -25.97 -1.77 7.78
C PRO A 526 -27.25 -2.06 8.57
N VAL A 527 -27.77 -3.29 8.50
CA VAL A 527 -28.95 -3.71 9.28
C VAL A 527 -28.61 -3.84 10.76
N LYS A 528 -27.49 -4.49 11.08
CA LYS A 528 -26.99 -4.63 12.46
C LYS A 528 -26.77 -3.27 13.16
N LEU A 529 -26.35 -2.27 12.41
CA LEU A 529 -26.14 -0.90 12.91
C LEU A 529 -27.42 -0.05 12.92
N GLY A 530 -28.57 -0.58 12.47
CA GLY A 530 -29.82 0.17 12.37
C GLY A 530 -29.80 1.29 11.29
N LEU A 531 -28.90 1.21 10.35
CA LEU A 531 -28.81 2.14 9.21
C LEU A 531 -29.82 1.78 8.12
N ARG A 532 -30.27 0.55 8.09
CA ARG A 532 -31.26 -0.03 7.19
C ARG A 532 -32.13 -1.02 7.94
N ASP A 533 -33.41 -1.09 7.56
CA ASP A 533 -34.34 -2.08 8.13
C ASP A 533 -34.15 -3.47 7.53
N ARG A 534 -33.61 -3.54 6.31
CA ARG A 534 -33.33 -4.78 5.55
C ARG A 534 -32.11 -4.59 4.66
N PRO A 535 -31.45 -5.69 4.23
CA PRO A 535 -30.38 -5.64 3.26
C PRO A 535 -30.81 -4.97 1.95
N VAL A 536 -29.97 -4.14 1.37
CA VAL A 536 -30.17 -3.51 0.06
C VAL A 536 -29.90 -4.56 -1.01
N PRO A 537 -30.75 -4.75 -2.03
CA PRO A 537 -30.44 -5.64 -3.15
C PRO A 537 -29.21 -5.19 -3.93
N GLU A 538 -28.45 -6.12 -4.51
CA GLU A 538 -27.21 -5.81 -5.24
C GLU A 538 -27.38 -4.70 -6.31
N HIS A 539 -28.49 -4.72 -7.05
CA HIS A 539 -28.73 -3.75 -8.12
C HIS A 539 -29.07 -2.33 -7.61
N GLU A 540 -29.36 -2.18 -6.34
CA GLU A 540 -29.60 -0.88 -5.68
C GLU A 540 -28.33 -0.34 -4.99
N LEU A 541 -27.25 -1.12 -4.90
CA LEU A 541 -25.97 -0.64 -4.38
C LEU A 541 -25.41 0.48 -5.24
N ASN A 542 -24.54 1.30 -4.66
CA ASN A 542 -23.88 2.37 -5.40
C ASN A 542 -23.05 1.75 -6.56
N PRO A 543 -23.36 2.07 -7.83
CA PRO A 543 -22.61 1.56 -8.97
C PRO A 543 -21.25 2.24 -9.14
N LEU A 544 -21.04 3.39 -8.49
CA LEU A 544 -19.80 4.17 -8.61
C LEU A 544 -18.69 3.52 -7.79
N HIS A 545 -17.51 3.45 -8.38
CA HIS A 545 -16.30 3.12 -7.65
C HIS A 545 -15.90 4.32 -6.77
N PRO A 546 -15.53 4.14 -5.50
CA PRO A 546 -14.98 5.23 -4.71
C PRO A 546 -13.67 5.70 -5.35
N GLN A 547 -13.55 7.00 -5.47
CA GLN A 547 -12.32 7.66 -5.91
C GLN A 547 -11.39 7.75 -4.67
N THR A 548 -10.44 6.83 -4.55
CA THR A 548 -9.46 6.79 -3.45
C THR A 548 -8.06 6.55 -3.96
#